data_8a9ddbc9545d67bc269fd18f1c8f6bab
#
_entry.id   8a9ddbc9545d67bc269fd18f1c8f6bab
#
_cell.length_a   1.000
_cell.length_b   1.000
_cell.length_c   1.000
_cell.angle_alpha   90.00
_cell.angle_beta   90.00
_cell.angle_gamma   90.00
#
_symmetry.space_group_name_H-M   'P 1'
#
loop_
_entity.id
_entity.type
_entity.pdbx_description
1 polymer ?
#
loop_
_entity_poly.entity_id
_entity_poly.type
_entity_poly.pdbx_seq_one_letter_code
_entity_poly.pdbx_strand_id
1 'polypeptide(L)'
;MFIKNTLSLGLLLFSSLILYFFIGFFIPREEFFNLIISFFFLFIFQFYFLRKEINLKSIFILGLVFRLTLIISIPQLSQDFYRFVWDGSIQILGINPYLYKPETLINFVRFPLSDLLFSKMGNLSVINFSNYPPISQYIYYMSGYFNNGDIIKPLITIRIVYLISEIILFFGVKNLLLKLGKNPLLIGWYYLNPMIIIETIGNLHGEILMVLFLIFSLFYLFEKKIFLSSFFMSLSIATKLLPILIVPIFINYLGIRKFIYFFIYLILFSGLIWFPLLEEKVFLNFSNTIYLWFNSFEFNGSIYYIIRYFGYKIFGYNIIKTISMFTPFIVIILVCFIAFYKTNNNKSILLKNILLTYSIYFFISTTIHPWYIINLVIISVFTGYLYPIIWSFTSLLSYSAYKNSGFEEEPLLILIEYLIVFVILIYEFKKKPLLKHIHKINFRNFKSPPFSS
;
A
#
# COMPACT_ATOMS: atom_id res chain seq x y z
N MET A 1 40.26 -9.96 2.91
CA MET A 1 39.11 -9.08 3.24
C MET A 1 37.87 -9.42 2.37
N PHE A 2 38.00 -9.71 1.09
CA PHE A 2 36.88 -10.09 0.19
C PHE A 2 36.13 -11.36 0.62
N ILE A 3 36.80 -12.42 1.04
CA ILE A 3 36.17 -13.71 1.42
C ILE A 3 35.30 -13.58 2.68
N LYS A 4 35.71 -12.78 3.69
CA LYS A 4 34.89 -12.53 4.88
C LYS A 4 33.60 -11.76 4.57
N ASN A 5 33.63 -10.86 3.57
CA ASN A 5 32.43 -10.08 3.19
C ASN A 5 31.41 -10.92 2.40
N THR A 6 31.87 -11.86 1.57
CA THR A 6 30.95 -12.74 0.82
C THR A 6 30.27 -13.77 1.71
N LEU A 7 31.00 -14.36 2.67
CA LEU A 7 30.43 -15.30 3.64
C LEU A 7 29.37 -14.63 4.52
N SER A 8 29.64 -13.40 5.02
CA SER A 8 28.67 -12.67 5.85
C SER A 8 27.40 -12.29 5.09
N LEU A 9 27.51 -11.92 3.82
CA LEU A 9 26.36 -11.64 2.95
C LEU A 9 25.54 -12.91 2.65
N GLY A 10 26.22 -14.05 2.44
CA GLY A 10 25.56 -15.33 2.25
C GLY A 10 24.76 -15.78 3.48
N LEU A 11 25.34 -15.64 4.68
CA LEU A 11 24.66 -15.94 5.94
C LEU A 11 23.44 -15.06 6.15
N LEU A 12 23.55 -13.74 5.90
CA LEU A 12 22.43 -12.82 6.01
C LEU A 12 21.31 -13.13 5.01
N LEU A 13 21.67 -13.49 3.77
CA LEU A 13 20.70 -13.95 2.78
C LEU A 13 19.95 -15.20 3.27
N PHE A 14 20.69 -16.21 3.71
CA PHE A 14 20.12 -17.45 4.21
C PHE A 14 19.21 -17.20 5.42
N SER A 15 19.65 -16.40 6.40
CA SER A 15 18.85 -16.03 7.56
C SER A 15 17.59 -15.26 7.16
N SER A 16 17.69 -14.35 6.17
CA SER A 16 16.52 -13.62 5.65
C SER A 16 15.50 -14.57 5.02
N LEU A 17 15.96 -15.53 4.21
CA LEU A 17 15.09 -16.53 3.57
C LEU A 17 14.36 -17.40 4.61
N ILE A 18 15.07 -17.81 5.66
CA ILE A 18 14.47 -18.54 6.78
C ILE A 18 13.37 -17.70 7.44
N LEU A 19 13.64 -16.44 7.76
CA LEU A 19 12.67 -15.58 8.41
C LEU A 19 11.43 -15.30 7.51
N TYR A 20 11.62 -15.03 6.22
CA TYR A 20 10.49 -14.90 5.27
C TYR A 20 9.67 -16.18 5.19
N PHE A 21 10.34 -17.34 5.18
CA PHE A 21 9.67 -18.63 5.18
C PHE A 21 8.87 -18.84 6.46
N PHE A 22 9.45 -18.55 7.64
CA PHE A 22 8.73 -18.68 8.91
C PHE A 22 7.53 -17.76 9.00
N ILE A 23 7.66 -16.47 8.63
CA ILE A 23 6.53 -15.52 8.62
C ILE A 23 5.45 -15.98 7.62
N GLY A 24 5.84 -16.48 6.46
CA GLY A 24 4.87 -16.85 5.41
C GLY A 24 4.12 -18.16 5.67
N PHE A 25 4.68 -19.08 6.49
CA PHE A 25 4.12 -20.42 6.64
C PHE A 25 3.77 -20.83 8.07
N PHE A 26 4.38 -20.22 9.09
CA PHE A 26 4.30 -20.73 10.45
C PHE A 26 3.93 -19.70 11.52
N ILE A 27 4.12 -18.39 11.27
CA ILE A 27 3.84 -17.37 12.27
C ILE A 27 2.49 -16.73 11.97
N PRO A 28 1.40 -17.13 12.66
CA PRO A 28 0.12 -16.47 12.55
C PRO A 28 0.17 -15.09 13.22
N ARG A 29 -0.75 -14.20 12.85
CA ARG A 29 -0.77 -12.82 13.37
C ARG A 29 -0.96 -12.72 14.89
N GLU A 30 -1.51 -13.75 15.51
CA GLU A 30 -1.72 -13.87 16.95
C GLU A 30 -0.39 -14.09 17.72
N GLU A 31 0.66 -14.57 17.07
CA GLU A 31 2.00 -14.74 17.63
C GLU A 31 2.84 -13.47 17.51
N PHE A 32 2.35 -12.38 18.10
CA PHE A 32 2.93 -11.04 17.97
C PHE A 32 4.43 -10.98 18.23
N PHE A 33 4.94 -11.62 19.32
CA PHE A 33 6.36 -11.55 19.68
C PHE A 33 7.25 -12.21 18.62
N ASN A 34 6.88 -13.37 18.13
CA ASN A 34 7.62 -14.08 17.08
C ASN A 34 7.61 -13.27 15.78
N LEU A 35 6.47 -12.65 15.48
CA LEU A 35 6.29 -11.80 14.32
C LEU A 35 7.19 -10.56 14.39
N ILE A 36 7.11 -9.77 15.46
CA ILE A 36 7.85 -8.51 15.57
C ILE A 36 9.38 -8.73 15.64
N ILE A 37 9.84 -9.79 16.32
CA ILE A 37 11.25 -10.14 16.35
C ILE A 37 11.75 -10.53 14.96
N SER A 38 10.99 -11.32 14.22
CA SER A 38 11.33 -11.71 12.84
C SER A 38 11.44 -10.49 11.93
N PHE A 39 10.48 -9.57 11.99
CA PHE A 39 10.54 -8.31 11.25
C PHE A 39 11.71 -7.43 11.68
N PHE A 40 11.99 -7.33 12.98
CA PHE A 40 13.13 -6.55 13.50
C PHE A 40 14.45 -7.01 12.86
N PHE A 41 14.71 -8.30 12.83
CA PHE A 41 15.91 -8.82 12.17
C PHE A 41 15.92 -8.59 10.66
N LEU A 42 14.78 -8.77 9.98
CA LEU A 42 14.67 -8.51 8.54
C LEU A 42 14.95 -7.03 8.20
N PHE A 43 14.48 -6.07 9.02
CA PHE A 43 14.78 -4.65 8.82
C PHE A 43 16.25 -4.32 9.10
N ILE A 44 16.88 -4.95 10.09
CA ILE A 44 18.34 -4.86 10.32
C ILE A 44 19.09 -5.39 9.10
N PHE A 45 18.68 -6.54 8.55
CA PHE A 45 19.32 -7.13 7.38
C PHE A 45 19.12 -6.27 6.14
N GLN A 46 17.92 -5.71 5.91
CA GLN A 46 17.70 -4.72 4.84
C GLN A 46 18.68 -3.55 4.96
N PHE A 47 18.76 -2.95 6.16
CA PHE A 47 19.66 -1.83 6.40
C PHE A 47 21.12 -2.20 6.14
N TYR A 48 21.54 -3.38 6.57
CA TYR A 48 22.89 -3.88 6.32
C TYR A 48 23.17 -4.10 4.83
N PHE A 49 22.25 -4.74 4.08
CA PHE A 49 22.39 -4.90 2.63
C PHE A 49 22.55 -3.55 1.93
N LEU A 50 21.71 -2.58 2.28
CA LEU A 50 21.76 -1.26 1.64
C LEU A 50 23.00 -0.44 2.01
N ARG A 51 23.59 -0.67 3.17
CA ARG A 51 24.88 -0.05 3.58
C ARG A 51 26.11 -0.65 2.90
N LYS A 52 26.04 -1.91 2.48
CA LYS A 52 27.15 -2.60 1.81
C LYS A 52 27.29 -2.24 0.32
N GLU A 53 26.61 -1.20 -0.13
CA GLU A 53 26.67 -0.69 -1.50
C GLU A 53 26.48 -1.79 -2.56
N ILE A 54 25.52 -2.70 -2.29
CA ILE A 54 25.14 -3.71 -3.26
C ILE A 54 24.63 -3.03 -4.53
N ASN A 55 24.99 -3.58 -5.69
CA ASN A 55 24.59 -3.02 -6.97
C ASN A 55 23.08 -3.24 -7.24
N LEU A 56 22.56 -2.51 -8.23
CA LEU A 56 21.14 -2.54 -8.57
C LEU A 56 20.64 -3.93 -8.97
N LYS A 57 21.48 -4.73 -9.65
CA LYS A 57 21.19 -6.11 -10.01
C LYS A 57 21.02 -6.99 -8.76
N SER A 58 21.88 -6.82 -7.76
CA SER A 58 21.79 -7.54 -6.50
C SER A 58 20.52 -7.16 -5.72
N ILE A 59 20.15 -5.86 -5.67
CA ILE A 59 18.88 -5.43 -5.06
C ILE A 59 17.69 -6.12 -5.74
N PHE A 60 17.67 -6.14 -7.07
CA PHE A 60 16.61 -6.79 -7.84
C PHE A 60 16.53 -8.28 -7.55
N ILE A 61 17.66 -9.00 -7.64
CA ILE A 61 17.68 -10.46 -7.42
C ILE A 61 17.27 -10.81 -5.99
N LEU A 62 17.82 -10.12 -4.98
CA LEU A 62 17.47 -10.35 -3.57
C LEU A 62 15.98 -10.15 -3.32
N GLY A 63 15.42 -9.01 -3.77
CA GLY A 63 14.02 -8.73 -3.58
C GLY A 63 13.09 -9.70 -4.33
N LEU A 64 13.51 -10.18 -5.51
CA LEU A 64 12.77 -11.22 -6.25
C LEU A 64 12.81 -12.56 -5.50
N VAL A 65 13.96 -13.00 -5.04
CA VAL A 65 14.14 -14.25 -4.30
C VAL A 65 13.31 -14.25 -3.01
N PHE A 66 13.32 -13.13 -2.25
CA PHE A 66 12.50 -13.01 -1.03
C PHE A 66 10.99 -13.12 -1.33
N ARG A 67 10.52 -12.56 -2.46
CA ARG A 67 9.12 -12.70 -2.89
C ARG A 67 8.77 -14.12 -3.32
N LEU A 68 9.68 -14.80 -4.00
CA LEU A 68 9.47 -16.18 -4.46
C LEU A 68 9.33 -17.16 -3.30
N THR A 69 9.92 -16.91 -2.12
CA THR A 69 9.71 -17.75 -0.94
C THR A 69 8.26 -17.81 -0.48
N LEU A 70 7.45 -16.81 -0.83
CA LEU A 70 6.07 -16.67 -0.40
C LEU A 70 5.03 -17.12 -1.44
N ILE A 71 5.48 -17.58 -2.63
CA ILE A 71 4.58 -17.77 -3.78
C ILE A 71 3.46 -18.79 -3.52
N ILE A 72 3.71 -19.81 -2.71
CA ILE A 72 2.77 -20.89 -2.38
C ILE A 72 2.25 -20.80 -0.93
N SER A 73 2.61 -19.76 -0.17
CA SER A 73 2.14 -19.61 1.21
C SER A 73 0.64 -19.29 1.27
N ILE A 74 -0.02 -19.63 2.36
CA ILE A 74 -1.36 -19.12 2.69
C ILE A 74 -1.14 -17.86 3.55
N PRO A 75 -1.80 -16.72 3.25
CA PRO A 75 -1.63 -15.51 4.04
C PRO A 75 -1.88 -15.73 5.53
N GLN A 76 -0.91 -15.36 6.38
CA GLN A 76 -0.97 -15.60 7.83
C GLN A 76 -1.45 -14.34 8.59
N LEU A 77 -1.24 -13.14 8.04
CA LEU A 77 -1.48 -11.90 8.77
C LEU A 77 -2.80 -11.21 8.38
N SER A 78 -3.43 -11.63 7.28
CA SER A 78 -4.71 -11.07 6.82
C SER A 78 -5.65 -12.18 6.34
N GLN A 79 -6.93 -12.01 6.64
CA GLN A 79 -8.01 -12.88 6.16
C GLN A 79 -8.69 -12.36 4.88
N ASP A 80 -8.30 -11.20 4.37
CA ASP A 80 -8.96 -10.54 3.24
C ASP A 80 -8.96 -11.38 1.96
N PHE A 81 -7.94 -12.22 1.78
CA PHE A 81 -7.82 -13.09 0.61
C PHE A 81 -8.99 -14.07 0.46
N TYR A 82 -9.65 -14.47 1.55
CA TYR A 82 -10.86 -15.30 1.46
C TYR A 82 -11.97 -14.55 0.73
N ARG A 83 -12.08 -13.23 0.97
CA ARG A 83 -13.02 -12.38 0.24
C ARG A 83 -12.59 -12.19 -1.22
N PHE A 84 -11.30 -12.09 -1.52
CA PHE A 84 -10.82 -11.96 -2.89
C PHE A 84 -11.20 -13.18 -3.73
N VAL A 85 -10.95 -14.38 -3.21
CA VAL A 85 -11.28 -15.64 -3.89
C VAL A 85 -12.79 -15.81 -3.98
N TRP A 86 -13.55 -15.42 -2.95
CA TRP A 86 -15.01 -15.40 -2.99
C TRP A 86 -15.53 -14.51 -4.11
N ASP A 87 -15.15 -13.24 -4.13
CA ASP A 87 -15.59 -12.28 -5.14
C ASP A 87 -15.24 -12.75 -6.55
N GLY A 88 -14.02 -13.31 -6.75
CA GLY A 88 -13.62 -13.90 -8.02
C GLY A 88 -14.50 -15.09 -8.43
N SER A 89 -14.79 -15.99 -7.49
CA SER A 89 -15.59 -17.20 -7.78
C SER A 89 -17.02 -16.87 -8.15
N ILE A 90 -17.68 -15.92 -7.47
CA ILE A 90 -19.06 -15.53 -7.82
C ILE A 90 -19.11 -14.81 -9.17
N GLN A 91 -18.07 -14.05 -9.53
CA GLN A 91 -17.99 -13.40 -10.85
C GLN A 91 -17.92 -14.43 -11.99
N ILE A 92 -17.25 -15.57 -11.81
CA ILE A 92 -17.25 -16.68 -12.78
C ILE A 92 -18.66 -17.23 -13.02
N LEU A 93 -19.52 -17.15 -12.02
CA LEU A 93 -20.94 -17.53 -12.12
C LEU A 93 -21.83 -16.40 -12.70
N GLY A 94 -21.23 -15.29 -13.14
CA GLY A 94 -21.95 -14.13 -13.66
C GLY A 94 -22.60 -13.24 -12.58
N ILE A 95 -22.19 -13.40 -11.31
CA ILE A 95 -22.75 -12.64 -10.19
C ILE A 95 -21.86 -11.44 -9.89
N ASN A 96 -22.44 -10.25 -9.89
CA ASN A 96 -21.72 -9.01 -9.60
C ASN A 96 -21.47 -8.84 -8.09
N PRO A 97 -20.21 -8.73 -7.61
CA PRO A 97 -19.88 -8.68 -6.19
C PRO A 97 -20.35 -7.40 -5.47
N TYR A 98 -20.75 -6.38 -6.22
CA TYR A 98 -21.30 -5.13 -5.66
C TYR A 98 -22.80 -5.18 -5.41
N LEU A 99 -23.52 -6.20 -5.91
CA LEU A 99 -24.95 -6.29 -5.77
C LEU A 99 -25.41 -7.24 -4.68
N TYR A 100 -24.53 -8.16 -4.27
CA TYR A 100 -24.90 -9.21 -3.33
C TYR A 100 -23.87 -9.31 -2.20
N LYS A 101 -24.40 -9.51 -1.00
CA LYS A 101 -23.57 -9.80 0.18
C LYS A 101 -23.31 -11.30 0.29
N PRO A 102 -22.15 -11.75 0.77
CA PRO A 102 -21.89 -13.17 1.00
C PRO A 102 -22.94 -13.86 1.86
N GLU A 103 -23.45 -13.20 2.93
CA GLU A 103 -24.47 -13.74 3.83
C GLU A 103 -25.77 -14.15 3.11
N THR A 104 -26.13 -13.43 2.05
CA THR A 104 -27.33 -13.75 1.26
C THR A 104 -27.02 -14.82 0.22
N LEU A 105 -25.84 -14.77 -0.42
CA LEU A 105 -25.49 -15.68 -1.50
C LEU A 105 -25.20 -17.12 -1.03
N ILE A 106 -24.64 -17.31 0.16
CA ILE A 106 -24.24 -18.64 0.65
C ILE A 106 -25.40 -19.64 0.70
N ASN A 107 -26.63 -19.18 0.81
CA ASN A 107 -27.80 -20.02 0.86
C ASN A 107 -28.29 -20.49 -0.53
N PHE A 108 -27.88 -19.80 -1.61
CA PHE A 108 -28.41 -20.03 -2.96
C PHE A 108 -27.32 -20.44 -3.96
N VAL A 109 -26.05 -20.15 -3.67
CA VAL A 109 -24.94 -20.34 -4.60
C VAL A 109 -23.87 -21.24 -3.96
N ARG A 110 -23.51 -22.31 -4.68
CA ARG A 110 -22.44 -23.23 -4.28
C ARG A 110 -21.38 -23.28 -5.36
N PHE A 111 -20.14 -23.18 -4.93
CA PHE A 111 -18.93 -23.33 -5.75
C PHE A 111 -17.81 -23.93 -4.91
N PRO A 112 -16.73 -24.42 -5.51
CA PRO A 112 -15.64 -25.00 -4.74
C PRO A 112 -15.13 -24.06 -3.65
N LEU A 113 -14.94 -24.57 -2.42
CA LEU A 113 -14.53 -23.83 -1.23
C LEU A 113 -15.53 -22.78 -0.69
N SER A 114 -16.76 -22.66 -1.20
CA SER A 114 -17.72 -21.63 -0.77
C SER A 114 -17.89 -21.57 0.76
N ASP A 115 -18.06 -22.71 1.43
CA ASP A 115 -18.26 -22.76 2.88
C ASP A 115 -17.00 -22.36 3.66
N LEU A 116 -15.80 -22.78 3.18
CA LEU A 116 -14.53 -22.38 3.77
C LEU A 116 -14.33 -20.88 3.64
N LEU A 117 -14.50 -20.33 2.44
CA LEU A 117 -14.31 -18.90 2.17
C LEU A 117 -15.27 -18.06 3.01
N PHE A 118 -16.55 -18.46 3.07
CA PHE A 118 -17.57 -17.80 3.87
C PHE A 118 -17.22 -17.79 5.37
N SER A 119 -16.84 -18.93 5.93
CA SER A 119 -16.56 -19.06 7.37
C SER A 119 -15.29 -18.32 7.80
N LYS A 120 -14.33 -18.09 6.87
CA LYS A 120 -13.01 -17.54 7.19
C LYS A 120 -12.82 -16.07 6.79
N MET A 121 -13.68 -15.47 5.94
CA MET A 121 -13.51 -14.10 5.48
C MET A 121 -13.81 -13.02 6.54
N GLY A 122 -14.33 -13.40 7.70
CA GLY A 122 -14.67 -12.50 8.81
C GLY A 122 -16.01 -11.80 8.65
N ASN A 123 -16.62 -11.46 9.78
CA ASN A 123 -18.00 -10.97 9.84
C ASN A 123 -18.23 -9.70 9.00
N LEU A 124 -17.30 -8.72 9.05
CA LEU A 124 -17.42 -7.49 8.26
C LEU A 124 -17.46 -7.76 6.75
N SER A 125 -16.71 -8.73 6.27
CA SER A 125 -16.73 -9.13 4.86
C SER A 125 -18.02 -9.87 4.50
N VAL A 126 -18.54 -10.67 5.42
CA VAL A 126 -19.76 -11.47 5.23
C VAL A 126 -21.01 -10.59 5.07
N ILE A 127 -21.17 -9.57 5.92
CA ILE A 127 -22.41 -8.76 6.00
C ILE A 127 -22.41 -7.53 5.09
N ASN A 128 -21.32 -7.28 4.32
CA ASN A 128 -21.18 -6.11 3.47
C ASN A 128 -20.95 -6.46 2.00
N PHE A 129 -21.35 -5.54 1.11
CA PHE A 129 -21.00 -5.60 -0.30
C PHE A 129 -19.47 -5.42 -0.50
N SER A 130 -18.97 -5.76 -1.68
CA SER A 130 -17.57 -5.56 -1.97
C SER A 130 -17.20 -4.07 -1.99
N ASN A 131 -16.05 -3.74 -1.36
CA ASN A 131 -15.46 -2.39 -1.36
C ASN A 131 -14.17 -2.30 -2.19
N TYR A 132 -13.81 -3.36 -2.90
CA TYR A 132 -12.62 -3.38 -3.75
C TYR A 132 -12.97 -2.81 -5.13
N PRO A 133 -12.25 -1.76 -5.62
CA PRO A 133 -12.52 -1.15 -6.92
C PRO A 133 -12.25 -2.10 -8.11
N PRO A 134 -12.69 -1.74 -9.35
CA PRO A 134 -12.77 -2.66 -10.49
C PRO A 134 -11.48 -3.39 -10.86
N ILE A 135 -10.32 -2.73 -10.82
CA ILE A 135 -9.05 -3.39 -11.17
C ILE A 135 -8.74 -4.54 -10.22
N SER A 136 -9.00 -4.38 -8.92
CA SER A 136 -8.89 -5.46 -7.94
C SER A 136 -9.88 -6.58 -8.25
N GLN A 137 -11.13 -6.24 -8.59
CA GLN A 137 -12.15 -7.22 -8.97
C GLN A 137 -11.79 -8.02 -10.22
N TYR A 138 -11.17 -7.40 -11.24
CA TYR A 138 -10.71 -8.13 -12.42
C TYR A 138 -9.60 -9.14 -12.10
N ILE A 139 -8.73 -8.84 -11.15
CA ILE A 139 -7.71 -9.80 -10.70
C ILE A 139 -8.35 -10.94 -9.92
N TYR A 140 -9.34 -10.62 -9.07
CA TYR A 140 -10.07 -11.65 -8.35
C TYR A 140 -10.88 -12.53 -9.30
N TYR A 141 -11.50 -11.96 -10.33
CA TYR A 141 -12.15 -12.70 -11.41
C TYR A 141 -11.19 -13.70 -12.09
N MET A 142 -9.97 -13.26 -12.45
CA MET A 142 -8.95 -14.15 -12.99
C MET A 142 -8.62 -15.30 -12.03
N SER A 143 -8.55 -15.04 -10.72
CA SER A 143 -8.27 -16.08 -9.72
C SER A 143 -9.41 -17.07 -9.58
N GLY A 144 -10.65 -16.63 -9.78
CA GLY A 144 -11.86 -17.46 -9.71
C GLY A 144 -11.85 -18.63 -10.70
N TYR A 145 -11.25 -18.48 -11.88
CA TYR A 145 -11.08 -19.57 -12.86
C TYR A 145 -10.27 -20.74 -12.32
N PHE A 146 -9.39 -20.51 -11.36
CA PHE A 146 -8.53 -21.54 -10.78
C PHE A 146 -9.05 -22.07 -9.44
N ASN A 147 -10.22 -21.63 -9.00
CA ASN A 147 -10.88 -22.17 -7.80
C ASN A 147 -11.56 -23.51 -8.10
N ASN A 148 -10.81 -24.58 -7.98
CA ASN A 148 -11.27 -25.95 -8.20
C ASN A 148 -11.26 -26.83 -6.93
N GLY A 149 -11.31 -26.21 -5.74
CA GLY A 149 -11.26 -26.89 -4.45
C GLY A 149 -9.88 -26.85 -3.76
N ASP A 150 -8.85 -26.30 -4.44
CA ASP A 150 -7.54 -26.03 -3.87
C ASP A 150 -7.34 -24.52 -3.73
N ILE A 151 -7.26 -24.03 -2.49
CA ILE A 151 -7.13 -22.60 -2.19
C ILE A 151 -5.82 -22.01 -2.71
N ILE A 152 -4.76 -22.80 -2.86
CA ILE A 152 -3.44 -22.31 -3.26
C ILE A 152 -3.45 -21.80 -4.70
N LYS A 153 -4.21 -22.42 -5.60
CA LYS A 153 -4.25 -22.05 -7.03
C LYS A 153 -4.78 -20.62 -7.28
N PRO A 154 -5.94 -20.20 -6.72
CA PRO A 154 -6.37 -18.81 -6.78
C PRO A 154 -5.34 -17.83 -6.21
N LEU A 155 -4.70 -18.19 -5.07
CA LEU A 155 -3.71 -17.33 -4.43
C LEU A 155 -2.45 -17.16 -5.30
N ILE A 156 -1.95 -18.22 -5.92
CA ILE A 156 -0.83 -18.15 -6.87
C ILE A 156 -1.19 -17.25 -8.05
N THR A 157 -2.41 -17.33 -8.56
CA THR A 157 -2.86 -16.48 -9.68
C THR A 157 -2.74 -14.99 -9.33
N ILE A 158 -3.24 -14.57 -8.16
CA ILE A 158 -3.12 -13.19 -7.68
C ILE A 158 -1.64 -12.83 -7.48
N ARG A 159 -0.84 -13.71 -6.87
CA ARG A 159 0.59 -13.47 -6.63
C ARG A 159 1.41 -13.31 -7.89
N ILE A 160 1.11 -14.07 -8.94
CA ILE A 160 1.80 -13.91 -10.23
C ILE A 160 1.57 -12.52 -10.79
N VAL A 161 0.33 -12.02 -10.76
CA VAL A 161 0.02 -10.64 -11.19
C VAL A 161 0.78 -9.62 -10.34
N TYR A 162 0.81 -9.79 -9.02
CA TYR A 162 1.52 -8.88 -8.11
C TYR A 162 3.04 -8.97 -8.29
N LEU A 163 3.60 -10.16 -8.49
CA LEU A 163 5.03 -10.35 -8.73
C LEU A 163 5.49 -9.69 -10.04
N ILE A 164 4.71 -9.87 -11.12
CA ILE A 164 4.97 -9.18 -12.39
C ILE A 164 4.90 -7.66 -12.19
N SER A 165 3.93 -7.19 -11.43
CA SER A 165 3.76 -5.77 -11.11
C SER A 165 4.95 -5.22 -10.32
N GLU A 166 5.50 -5.97 -9.36
CA GLU A 166 6.71 -5.61 -8.62
C GLU A 166 7.94 -5.50 -9.52
N ILE A 167 8.08 -6.43 -10.48
CA ILE A 167 9.17 -6.40 -11.46
C ILE A 167 9.06 -5.14 -12.33
N ILE A 168 7.87 -4.85 -12.86
CA ILE A 168 7.63 -3.66 -13.69
C ILE A 168 7.84 -2.39 -12.87
N LEU A 169 7.35 -2.35 -11.63
CA LEU A 169 7.53 -1.23 -10.71
C LEU A 169 9.00 -0.95 -10.43
N PHE A 170 9.83 -1.99 -10.22
CA PHE A 170 11.26 -1.83 -10.01
C PHE A 170 11.91 -1.03 -11.15
N PHE A 171 11.64 -1.39 -12.39
CA PHE A 171 12.18 -0.65 -13.55
C PHE A 171 11.54 0.74 -13.71
N GLY A 172 10.27 0.89 -13.42
CA GLY A 172 9.56 2.17 -13.42
C GLY A 172 10.16 3.16 -12.43
N VAL A 173 10.37 2.73 -11.18
CA VAL A 173 10.99 3.55 -10.12
C VAL A 173 12.45 3.89 -10.46
N LYS A 174 13.23 2.90 -10.92
CA LYS A 174 14.60 3.13 -11.40
C LYS A 174 14.63 4.25 -12.45
N ASN A 175 13.80 4.14 -13.48
CA ASN A 175 13.76 5.11 -14.58
C ASN A 175 13.31 6.50 -14.10
N LEU A 176 12.34 6.56 -13.18
CA LEU A 176 11.89 7.83 -12.61
C LEU A 176 12.97 8.47 -11.72
N LEU A 177 13.72 7.69 -10.93
CA LEU A 177 14.86 8.18 -10.16
C LEU A 177 15.95 8.78 -11.05
N LEU A 178 16.33 8.07 -12.12
CA LEU A 178 17.31 8.57 -13.11
C LEU A 178 16.84 9.88 -13.74
N LYS A 179 15.56 9.96 -14.13
CA LYS A 179 14.96 11.17 -14.70
C LYS A 179 14.92 12.35 -13.72
N LEU A 180 14.86 12.08 -12.43
CA LEU A 180 14.95 13.09 -11.37
C LEU A 180 16.40 13.43 -10.96
N GLY A 181 17.40 12.85 -11.63
CA GLY A 181 18.82 13.02 -11.28
C GLY A 181 19.17 12.43 -9.92
N LYS A 182 18.47 11.34 -9.51
CA LYS A 182 18.68 10.68 -8.20
C LYS A 182 19.33 9.33 -8.38
N ASN A 183 19.99 8.88 -7.30
CA ASN A 183 20.61 7.55 -7.27
C ASN A 183 19.55 6.44 -7.38
N PRO A 184 19.61 5.57 -8.42
CA PRO A 184 18.65 4.47 -8.59
C PRO A 184 18.72 3.42 -7.48
N LEU A 185 19.80 3.33 -6.70
CA LEU A 185 19.92 2.43 -5.55
C LEU A 185 18.94 2.76 -4.43
N LEU A 186 18.38 3.98 -4.40
CA LEU A 186 17.33 4.35 -3.43
C LEU A 186 16.09 3.45 -3.50
N ILE A 187 15.84 2.79 -4.65
CA ILE A 187 14.75 1.82 -4.79
C ILE A 187 14.87 0.67 -3.78
N GLY A 188 16.07 0.36 -3.30
CA GLY A 188 16.30 -0.70 -2.31
C GLY A 188 15.52 -0.48 -1.00
N TRP A 189 15.24 0.76 -0.63
CA TRP A 189 14.43 1.07 0.55
C TRP A 189 12.96 0.64 0.43
N TYR A 190 12.46 0.58 -0.79
CA TYR A 190 11.15 0.01 -1.10
C TYR A 190 11.25 -1.50 -1.40
N TYR A 191 12.11 -1.86 -2.35
CA TYR A 191 12.10 -3.21 -2.95
C TYR A 191 12.58 -4.33 -2.03
N LEU A 192 13.43 -3.99 -1.03
CA LEU A 192 13.89 -4.91 0.02
C LEU A 192 13.16 -4.68 1.36
N ASN A 193 12.15 -3.80 1.43
CA ASN A 193 11.43 -3.53 2.67
C ASN A 193 10.63 -4.76 3.09
N PRO A 194 10.86 -5.32 4.31
CA PRO A 194 10.22 -6.54 4.75
C PRO A 194 8.70 -6.44 4.86
N MET A 195 8.19 -5.31 5.37
CA MET A 195 6.75 -5.10 5.46
C MET A 195 6.12 -5.12 4.07
N ILE A 196 6.73 -4.47 3.08
CA ILE A 196 6.21 -4.45 1.70
C ILE A 196 6.18 -5.87 1.11
N ILE A 197 7.25 -6.64 1.26
CA ILE A 197 7.34 -8.00 0.71
C ILE A 197 6.24 -8.89 1.30
N ILE A 198 6.08 -8.86 2.63
CA ILE A 198 5.08 -9.68 3.32
C ILE A 198 3.66 -9.20 3.00
N GLU A 199 3.40 -7.88 3.05
CA GLU A 199 2.04 -7.38 2.83
C GLU A 199 1.57 -7.52 1.39
N THR A 200 2.47 -7.33 0.40
CA THR A 200 2.07 -7.44 -1.01
C THR A 200 1.99 -8.89 -1.48
N ILE A 201 3.08 -9.65 -1.37
CA ILE A 201 3.14 -11.02 -1.88
C ILE A 201 2.67 -12.04 -0.85
N GLY A 202 3.03 -11.87 0.42
CA GLY A 202 2.59 -12.76 1.50
C GLY A 202 1.08 -12.69 1.72
N ASN A 203 0.57 -11.49 2.00
CA ASN A 203 -0.82 -11.25 2.42
C ASN A 203 -1.75 -10.77 1.29
N LEU A 204 -1.25 -10.62 0.06
CA LEU A 204 -2.04 -10.31 -1.15
C LEU A 204 -2.71 -8.92 -1.12
N HIS A 205 -2.11 -7.93 -0.47
CA HIS A 205 -2.64 -6.56 -0.52
C HIS A 205 -2.31 -5.88 -1.85
N GLY A 206 -3.36 -5.37 -2.52
CA GLY A 206 -3.30 -4.80 -3.87
C GLY A 206 -2.62 -3.43 -3.99
N GLU A 207 -2.00 -2.91 -2.93
CA GLU A 207 -1.24 -1.66 -2.92
C GLU A 207 -0.16 -1.64 -3.98
N ILE A 208 0.42 -2.79 -4.30
CA ILE A 208 1.45 -2.90 -5.35
C ILE A 208 0.95 -2.40 -6.71
N LEU A 209 -0.24 -2.79 -7.12
CA LEU A 209 -0.83 -2.34 -8.39
C LEU A 209 -1.16 -0.85 -8.36
N MET A 210 -1.72 -0.39 -7.26
CA MET A 210 -2.03 1.02 -7.09
C MET A 210 -0.76 1.87 -7.19
N VAL A 211 0.33 1.52 -6.50
CA VAL A 211 1.59 2.28 -6.59
C VAL A 211 2.28 2.10 -7.93
N LEU A 212 2.18 0.94 -8.58
CA LEU A 212 2.67 0.74 -9.95
C LEU A 212 2.06 1.78 -10.90
N PHE A 213 0.76 1.85 -10.94
CA PHE A 213 0.05 2.78 -11.81
C PHE A 213 0.27 4.24 -11.41
N LEU A 214 0.37 4.54 -10.10
CA LEU A 214 0.73 5.87 -9.62
C LEU A 214 2.12 6.30 -10.13
N ILE A 215 3.12 5.44 -10.06
CA ILE A 215 4.48 5.75 -10.52
C ILE A 215 4.50 5.97 -12.04
N PHE A 216 3.76 5.19 -12.83
CA PHE A 216 3.62 5.45 -14.27
C PHE A 216 2.85 6.74 -14.54
N SER A 217 1.80 7.05 -13.79
CA SER A 217 1.11 8.34 -13.88
C SER A 217 2.07 9.51 -13.66
N LEU A 218 2.87 9.47 -12.59
CA LEU A 218 3.88 10.50 -12.29
C LEU A 218 4.98 10.56 -13.36
N PHE A 219 5.42 9.41 -13.86
CA PHE A 219 6.42 9.36 -14.94
C PHE A 219 5.92 10.10 -16.18
N TYR A 220 4.71 9.80 -16.65
CA TYR A 220 4.12 10.44 -17.82
C TYR A 220 3.71 11.90 -17.55
N LEU A 221 3.32 12.23 -16.30
CA LEU A 221 3.10 13.62 -15.89
C LEU A 221 4.38 14.46 -16.10
N PHE A 222 5.53 13.92 -15.69
CA PHE A 222 6.82 14.58 -15.86
C PHE A 222 7.31 14.62 -17.31
N GLU A 223 6.80 13.74 -18.16
CA GLU A 223 6.96 13.78 -19.62
C GLU A 223 5.97 14.72 -20.32
N LYS A 224 5.08 15.39 -19.57
CA LYS A 224 4.00 16.23 -20.10
C LYS A 224 3.00 15.46 -21.01
N LYS A 225 2.96 14.13 -20.93
CA LYS A 225 2.04 13.23 -21.64
C LYS A 225 0.76 13.07 -20.84
N ILE A 226 -0.11 14.09 -20.88
CA ILE A 226 -1.30 14.21 -20.02
C ILE A 226 -2.23 13.02 -20.17
N PHE A 227 -2.51 12.59 -21.42
CA PHE A 227 -3.38 11.45 -21.72
C PHE A 227 -2.92 10.17 -21.00
N LEU A 228 -1.64 9.79 -21.13
CA LEU A 228 -1.08 8.60 -20.47
C LEU A 228 -1.02 8.76 -18.94
N SER A 229 -0.71 9.97 -18.45
CA SER A 229 -0.73 10.25 -17.02
C SER A 229 -2.13 10.05 -16.42
N SER A 230 -3.17 10.55 -17.10
CA SER A 230 -4.56 10.37 -16.67
C SER A 230 -5.00 8.92 -16.73
N PHE A 231 -4.62 8.19 -17.79
CA PHE A 231 -4.89 6.76 -17.94
C PHE A 231 -4.33 5.95 -16.77
N PHE A 232 -3.04 6.13 -16.46
CA PHE A 232 -2.44 5.41 -15.33
C PHE A 232 -2.96 5.88 -13.97
N MET A 233 -3.36 7.15 -13.82
CA MET A 233 -4.00 7.62 -12.60
C MET A 233 -5.37 6.96 -12.40
N SER A 234 -6.17 6.81 -13.46
CA SER A 234 -7.47 6.13 -13.37
C SER A 234 -7.31 4.64 -13.01
N LEU A 235 -6.30 3.94 -13.55
CA LEU A 235 -5.98 2.57 -13.14
C LEU A 235 -5.57 2.50 -11.66
N SER A 236 -4.79 3.47 -11.19
CA SER A 236 -4.37 3.55 -9.77
C SER A 236 -5.57 3.73 -8.84
N ILE A 237 -6.48 4.68 -9.15
CA ILE A 237 -7.71 4.93 -8.39
C ILE A 237 -8.65 3.73 -8.48
N ALA A 238 -8.76 3.10 -9.65
CA ALA A 238 -9.58 1.91 -9.86
C ALA A 238 -9.00 0.63 -9.22
N THR A 239 -7.78 0.67 -8.71
CA THR A 239 -7.21 -0.38 -7.85
C THR A 239 -7.55 -0.13 -6.38
N LYS A 240 -7.31 1.08 -5.90
CA LYS A 240 -7.69 1.59 -4.56
C LYS A 240 -7.94 3.09 -4.65
N LEU A 241 -8.93 3.60 -3.92
CA LEU A 241 -9.38 5.00 -4.06
C LEU A 241 -8.37 6.04 -3.57
N LEU A 242 -7.38 5.65 -2.77
CA LEU A 242 -6.44 6.55 -2.09
C LEU A 242 -5.76 7.58 -3.03
N PRO A 243 -5.33 7.24 -4.27
CA PRO A 243 -4.68 8.21 -5.15
C PRO A 243 -5.57 9.39 -5.58
N ILE A 244 -6.88 9.33 -5.39
CA ILE A 244 -7.78 10.46 -5.68
C ILE A 244 -7.42 11.70 -4.85
N LEU A 245 -6.87 11.50 -3.64
CA LEU A 245 -6.47 12.58 -2.74
C LEU A 245 -5.38 13.48 -3.31
N ILE A 246 -4.54 12.97 -4.19
CA ILE A 246 -3.43 13.76 -4.76
C ILE A 246 -3.78 14.41 -6.10
N VAL A 247 -4.90 14.09 -6.70
CA VAL A 247 -5.33 14.65 -8.00
C VAL A 247 -5.39 16.18 -7.97
N PRO A 248 -5.97 16.84 -6.95
CA PRO A 248 -6.00 18.31 -6.90
C PRO A 248 -4.62 18.96 -6.87
N ILE A 249 -3.59 18.28 -6.34
CA ILE A 249 -2.23 18.85 -6.25
C ILE A 249 -1.62 19.07 -7.65
N PHE A 250 -2.09 18.34 -8.67
CA PHE A 250 -1.59 18.46 -10.04
C PHE A 250 -1.98 19.76 -10.72
N ILE A 251 -2.99 20.49 -10.20
CA ILE A 251 -3.49 21.73 -10.80
C ILE A 251 -2.39 22.79 -10.97
N ASN A 252 -1.58 23.02 -9.95
CA ASN A 252 -0.49 23.99 -9.99
C ASN A 252 0.72 23.51 -10.79
N TYR A 253 0.92 22.18 -10.88
CA TYR A 253 2.01 21.62 -11.70
C TYR A 253 1.69 21.69 -13.19
N LEU A 254 0.44 21.40 -13.57
CA LEU A 254 -0.01 21.38 -14.95
C LEU A 254 -0.45 22.75 -15.46
N GLY A 255 -0.93 23.63 -14.58
CA GLY A 255 -1.73 24.79 -14.91
C GLY A 255 -3.18 24.39 -15.23
N ILE A 256 -4.11 25.33 -15.05
CA ILE A 256 -5.56 25.05 -15.09
C ILE A 256 -6.01 24.40 -16.40
N ARG A 257 -5.55 24.89 -17.57
CA ARG A 257 -5.97 24.36 -18.88
C ARG A 257 -5.59 22.89 -19.07
N LYS A 258 -4.35 22.52 -18.72
CA LYS A 258 -3.87 21.13 -18.86
C LYS A 258 -4.47 20.23 -17.78
N PHE A 259 -4.75 20.77 -16.60
CA PHE A 259 -5.43 20.05 -15.54
C PHE A 259 -6.88 19.69 -15.93
N ILE A 260 -7.60 20.58 -16.63
CA ILE A 260 -8.94 20.27 -17.15
C ILE A 260 -8.86 19.08 -18.11
N TYR A 261 -7.92 19.06 -19.07
CA TYR A 261 -7.75 17.90 -19.96
C TYR A 261 -7.40 16.62 -19.17
N PHE A 262 -6.49 16.72 -18.21
CA PHE A 262 -6.15 15.59 -17.33
C PHE A 262 -7.41 15.06 -16.64
N PHE A 263 -8.24 15.92 -16.08
CA PHE A 263 -9.43 15.54 -15.34
C PHE A 263 -10.52 14.95 -16.24
N ILE A 264 -10.72 15.49 -17.44
CA ILE A 264 -11.65 14.92 -18.43
C ILE A 264 -11.21 13.50 -18.82
N TYR A 265 -9.93 13.30 -19.14
CA TYR A 265 -9.42 11.95 -19.45
C TYR A 265 -9.50 11.01 -18.23
N LEU A 266 -9.26 11.51 -17.03
CA LEU A 266 -9.39 10.72 -15.80
C LEU A 266 -10.83 10.19 -15.64
N ILE A 267 -11.84 11.04 -15.81
CA ILE A 267 -13.25 10.65 -15.74
C ILE A 267 -13.58 9.64 -16.86
N LEU A 268 -13.16 9.92 -18.09
CA LEU A 268 -13.39 9.03 -19.22
C LEU A 268 -12.85 7.63 -18.98
N PHE A 269 -11.57 7.52 -18.60
CA PHE A 269 -10.95 6.23 -18.33
C PHE A 269 -11.53 5.53 -17.10
N SER A 270 -11.85 6.28 -16.03
CA SER A 270 -12.52 5.70 -14.88
C SER A 270 -13.89 5.13 -15.26
N GLY A 271 -14.68 5.85 -16.07
CA GLY A 271 -15.94 5.37 -16.59
C GLY A 271 -15.81 4.09 -17.43
N LEU A 272 -14.81 4.03 -18.33
CA LEU A 272 -14.53 2.83 -19.12
C LEU A 272 -14.12 1.62 -18.26
N ILE A 273 -13.34 1.84 -17.19
CA ILE A 273 -12.89 0.77 -16.29
C ILE A 273 -14.07 0.25 -15.45
N TRP A 274 -14.98 1.11 -15.02
CA TRP A 274 -16.15 0.72 -14.25
C TRP A 274 -17.24 0.08 -15.12
N PHE A 275 -17.31 0.43 -16.39
CA PHE A 275 -18.42 0.09 -17.31
C PHE A 275 -18.82 -1.40 -17.30
N PRO A 276 -17.90 -2.40 -17.31
CA PRO A 276 -18.28 -3.82 -17.32
C PRO A 276 -18.96 -4.30 -16.03
N LEU A 277 -18.82 -3.56 -14.94
CA LEU A 277 -19.37 -3.89 -13.63
C LEU A 277 -20.55 -2.99 -13.24
N LEU A 278 -20.94 -2.06 -14.15
CA LEU A 278 -22.01 -1.13 -13.87
C LEU A 278 -23.37 -1.78 -14.06
N GLU A 279 -24.11 -1.81 -12.96
CA GLU A 279 -25.52 -2.16 -12.90
C GLU A 279 -26.24 -1.20 -11.94
N GLU A 280 -27.58 -1.25 -11.97
CA GLU A 280 -28.39 -0.50 -10.99
C GLU A 280 -27.93 -0.81 -9.57
N LYS A 281 -27.82 0.18 -8.72
CA LYS A 281 -27.39 0.12 -7.30
C LYS A 281 -25.91 -0.16 -7.03
N VAL A 282 -25.06 -0.43 -8.03
CA VAL A 282 -23.63 -0.68 -7.81
C VAL A 282 -22.97 0.48 -7.06
N PHE A 283 -23.14 1.72 -7.55
CA PHE A 283 -22.55 2.89 -6.88
C PHE A 283 -23.13 3.15 -5.50
N LEU A 284 -24.44 2.88 -5.30
CA LEU A 284 -25.09 3.03 -4.00
C LEU A 284 -24.51 2.05 -2.99
N ASN A 285 -24.42 0.77 -3.34
CA ASN A 285 -23.93 -0.28 -2.48
C ASN A 285 -22.43 -0.09 -2.16
N PHE A 286 -21.64 0.24 -3.18
CA PHE A 286 -20.20 0.52 -3.04
C PHE A 286 -19.97 1.71 -2.11
N SER A 287 -20.65 2.84 -2.35
CA SER A 287 -20.51 4.04 -1.52
C SER A 287 -20.98 3.81 -0.07
N ASN A 288 -22.07 3.07 0.14
CA ASN A 288 -22.55 2.73 1.47
C ASN A 288 -21.52 1.87 2.23
N THR A 289 -20.88 0.92 1.56
CA THR A 289 -19.82 0.11 2.18
C THR A 289 -18.59 0.95 2.52
N ILE A 290 -18.15 1.82 1.60
CA ILE A 290 -17.05 2.75 1.88
C ILE A 290 -17.38 3.67 3.06
N TYR A 291 -18.59 4.24 3.09
CA TYR A 291 -19.07 5.08 4.19
C TYR A 291 -19.02 4.35 5.54
N LEU A 292 -19.44 3.07 5.57
CA LEU A 292 -19.42 2.26 6.79
C LEU A 292 -17.99 2.07 7.32
N TRP A 293 -17.01 1.83 6.45
CA TRP A 293 -15.61 1.69 6.86
C TRP A 293 -15.08 2.96 7.52
N PHE A 294 -15.47 4.12 7.04
CA PHE A 294 -15.07 5.39 7.65
C PHE A 294 -15.77 5.68 8.99
N ASN A 295 -17.02 5.25 9.17
CA ASN A 295 -17.87 5.64 10.29
C ASN A 295 -17.93 4.63 11.43
N SER A 296 -17.50 3.39 11.22
CA SER A 296 -17.70 2.33 12.19
C SER A 296 -16.44 1.50 12.48
N PHE A 297 -15.38 1.69 11.70
CA PHE A 297 -14.16 0.91 11.87
C PHE A 297 -13.00 1.79 12.34
N GLU A 298 -12.35 1.33 13.39
CA GLU A 298 -11.15 1.97 13.96
C GLU A 298 -10.08 0.93 14.19
N PHE A 299 -8.86 1.27 13.79
CA PHE A 299 -7.69 0.43 13.96
C PHE A 299 -6.41 1.27 13.87
N ASN A 300 -5.57 1.21 14.90
CA ASN A 300 -4.26 1.88 14.94
C ASN A 300 -4.34 3.38 14.58
N GLY A 301 -5.38 4.07 15.10
CA GLY A 301 -5.58 5.49 14.84
C GLY A 301 -4.57 6.37 15.57
N SER A 302 -4.11 7.45 14.92
CA SER A 302 -3.16 8.39 15.49
C SER A 302 -3.87 9.54 16.23
N ILE A 303 -3.98 10.71 15.57
CA ILE A 303 -4.66 11.91 16.12
C ILE A 303 -6.11 11.57 16.48
N TYR A 304 -6.75 10.70 15.70
CA TYR A 304 -8.10 10.24 15.99
C TYR A 304 -8.22 9.65 17.40
N TYR A 305 -7.27 8.84 17.89
CA TYR A 305 -7.36 8.25 19.24
C TYR A 305 -7.20 9.28 20.35
N ILE A 306 -6.45 10.35 20.13
CA ILE A 306 -6.40 11.47 21.06
C ILE A 306 -7.78 12.15 21.15
N ILE A 307 -8.41 12.40 20.00
CA ILE A 307 -9.74 13.02 19.94
C ILE A 307 -10.78 12.08 20.57
N ARG A 308 -10.72 10.78 20.28
CA ARG A 308 -11.60 9.75 20.87
C ARG A 308 -11.48 9.73 22.41
N TYR A 309 -10.28 9.82 22.95
CA TYR A 309 -10.05 9.86 24.39
C TYR A 309 -10.76 11.05 25.06
N PHE A 310 -10.63 12.24 24.48
CA PHE A 310 -11.36 13.42 24.97
C PHE A 310 -12.89 13.29 24.76
N GLY A 311 -13.30 12.67 23.66
CA GLY A 311 -14.70 12.35 23.38
C GLY A 311 -15.32 11.51 24.49
N TYR A 312 -14.68 10.42 24.90
CA TYR A 312 -15.12 9.62 26.02
C TYR A 312 -15.19 10.41 27.35
N LYS A 313 -14.20 11.28 27.63
CA LYS A 313 -14.22 12.10 28.84
C LYS A 313 -15.32 13.15 28.89
N ILE A 314 -15.67 13.73 27.74
CA ILE A 314 -16.64 14.84 27.67
C ILE A 314 -18.07 14.31 27.48
N PHE A 315 -18.25 13.31 26.62
CA PHE A 315 -19.58 12.84 26.19
C PHE A 315 -19.95 11.47 26.76
N GLY A 316 -19.00 10.72 27.32
CA GLY A 316 -19.24 9.40 27.88
C GLY A 316 -19.33 8.25 26.87
N TYR A 317 -19.16 8.53 25.57
CA TYR A 317 -19.23 7.53 24.50
C TYR A 317 -18.24 7.80 23.36
N ASN A 318 -18.06 6.78 22.46
CA ASN A 318 -17.20 6.90 21.29
C ASN A 318 -17.82 7.82 20.22
N ILE A 319 -17.14 8.92 19.92
CA ILE A 319 -17.59 9.95 18.97
C ILE A 319 -17.16 9.68 17.53
N ILE A 320 -16.82 8.42 17.18
CA ILE A 320 -16.37 8.06 15.82
C ILE A 320 -17.33 8.55 14.73
N LYS A 321 -18.64 8.37 14.90
CA LYS A 321 -19.63 8.81 13.92
C LYS A 321 -19.61 10.31 13.69
N THR A 322 -19.38 11.10 14.74
CA THR A 322 -19.26 12.56 14.63
C THR A 322 -17.97 12.97 13.96
N ILE A 323 -16.83 12.37 14.36
CA ILE A 323 -15.53 12.69 13.78
C ILE A 323 -15.51 12.32 12.30
N SER A 324 -15.94 11.12 11.94
CA SER A 324 -15.91 10.64 10.57
C SER A 324 -16.80 11.44 9.62
N MET A 325 -17.84 12.09 10.12
CA MET A 325 -18.63 13.02 9.31
C MET A 325 -17.82 14.27 8.91
N PHE A 326 -16.94 14.77 9.78
CA PHE A 326 -16.13 15.97 9.50
C PHE A 326 -14.78 15.68 8.85
N THR A 327 -14.22 14.49 9.07
CA THR A 327 -12.88 14.09 8.55
C THR A 327 -12.74 14.29 7.05
N PRO A 328 -13.68 13.87 6.17
CA PRO A 328 -13.56 14.09 4.73
C PRO A 328 -13.46 15.57 4.36
N PHE A 329 -14.23 16.45 5.02
CA PHE A 329 -14.19 17.89 4.77
C PHE A 329 -12.85 18.49 5.20
N ILE A 330 -12.34 18.09 6.37
CA ILE A 330 -11.03 18.52 6.85
C ILE A 330 -9.93 18.09 5.87
N VAL A 331 -9.97 16.86 5.41
CA VAL A 331 -9.00 16.33 4.42
C VAL A 331 -9.09 17.13 3.12
N ILE A 332 -10.29 17.37 2.58
CA ILE A 332 -10.48 18.16 1.35
C ILE A 332 -9.91 19.58 1.53
N ILE A 333 -10.20 20.25 2.63
CA ILE A 333 -9.69 21.60 2.91
C ILE A 333 -8.15 21.59 2.96
N LEU A 334 -7.55 20.63 3.66
CA LEU A 334 -6.10 20.53 3.77
C LEU A 334 -5.43 20.18 2.42
N VAL A 335 -6.03 19.31 1.62
CA VAL A 335 -5.56 18.98 0.26
C VAL A 335 -5.67 20.21 -0.64
N CYS A 336 -6.77 20.94 -0.62
CA CYS A 336 -6.94 22.18 -1.36
C CYS A 336 -5.92 23.23 -0.92
N PHE A 337 -5.69 23.38 0.38
CA PHE A 337 -4.67 24.27 0.90
C PHE A 337 -3.27 23.91 0.36
N ILE A 338 -2.88 22.64 0.38
CA ILE A 338 -1.60 22.18 -0.21
C ILE A 338 -1.57 22.44 -1.72
N ALA A 339 -2.68 22.19 -2.41
CA ALA A 339 -2.79 22.36 -3.86
C ALA A 339 -2.62 23.84 -4.28
N PHE A 340 -3.22 24.77 -3.56
CA PHE A 340 -3.32 26.19 -3.98
C PHE A 340 -2.33 27.10 -3.27
N TYR A 341 -1.95 26.81 -2.03
CA TYR A 341 -1.06 27.68 -1.26
C TYR A 341 0.40 27.60 -1.70
N LYS A 342 0.87 26.43 -2.12
CA LYS A 342 2.25 26.25 -2.56
C LYS A 342 2.33 26.08 -4.08
N THR A 343 3.26 26.82 -4.72
CA THR A 343 3.57 26.63 -6.13
C THR A 343 4.18 25.24 -6.35
N ASN A 344 3.46 24.36 -7.04
CA ASN A 344 3.89 22.99 -7.35
C ASN A 344 4.67 22.89 -8.68
N ASN A 345 5.29 23.96 -9.15
CA ASN A 345 5.93 24.06 -10.46
C ASN A 345 7.16 23.15 -10.61
N ASN A 346 7.69 22.64 -9.52
CA ASN A 346 8.87 21.79 -9.49
C ASN A 346 8.50 20.34 -9.11
N LYS A 347 9.01 19.37 -9.87
CA LYS A 347 8.81 17.92 -9.63
C LYS A 347 9.12 17.51 -8.18
N SER A 348 10.18 18.07 -7.59
CA SER A 348 10.59 17.75 -6.22
C SER A 348 9.58 18.28 -5.19
N ILE A 349 9.01 19.47 -5.42
CA ILE A 349 7.99 20.07 -4.54
C ILE A 349 6.70 19.27 -4.66
N LEU A 350 6.29 18.92 -5.89
CA LEU A 350 5.10 18.07 -6.13
C LEU A 350 5.19 16.74 -5.35
N LEU A 351 6.31 16.03 -5.46
CA LEU A 351 6.51 14.76 -4.75
C LEU A 351 6.48 14.93 -3.23
N LYS A 352 7.04 16.02 -2.69
CA LYS A 352 6.93 16.33 -1.26
C LYS A 352 5.50 16.64 -0.82
N ASN A 353 4.75 17.35 -1.65
CA ASN A 353 3.36 17.66 -1.35
C ASN A 353 2.46 16.41 -1.44
N ILE A 354 2.75 15.47 -2.36
CA ILE A 354 2.11 14.15 -2.37
C ILE A 354 2.40 13.39 -1.06
N LEU A 355 3.67 13.34 -0.63
CA LEU A 355 4.05 12.70 0.62
C LEU A 355 3.32 13.34 1.82
N LEU A 356 3.30 14.67 1.86
CA LEU A 356 2.62 15.43 2.92
C LEU A 356 1.11 15.16 2.95
N THR A 357 0.46 15.11 1.79
CA THR A 357 -0.98 14.82 1.66
C THR A 357 -1.33 13.45 2.21
N TYR A 358 -0.59 12.41 1.79
CA TYR A 358 -0.82 11.07 2.32
C TYR A 358 -0.53 10.99 3.82
N SER A 359 0.53 11.67 4.32
CA SER A 359 0.85 11.68 5.75
C SER A 359 -0.26 12.34 6.58
N ILE A 360 -0.76 13.50 6.15
CA ILE A 360 -1.86 14.19 6.82
C ILE A 360 -3.11 13.31 6.84
N TYR A 361 -3.45 12.72 5.70
CA TYR A 361 -4.60 11.83 5.61
C TYR A 361 -4.48 10.66 6.60
N PHE A 362 -3.33 9.97 6.63
CA PHE A 362 -3.15 8.84 7.54
C PHE A 362 -3.13 9.27 9.00
N PHE A 363 -2.50 10.40 9.36
CA PHE A 363 -2.53 10.87 10.76
C PHE A 363 -3.93 11.24 11.26
N ILE A 364 -4.86 11.61 10.37
CA ILE A 364 -6.23 11.97 10.74
C ILE A 364 -7.18 10.76 10.65
N SER A 365 -6.82 9.73 9.87
CA SER A 365 -7.66 8.55 9.63
C SER A 365 -7.98 7.79 10.91
N THR A 366 -9.20 7.21 10.95
CA THR A 366 -9.63 6.32 12.04
C THR A 366 -8.97 4.94 11.94
N THR A 367 -8.45 4.59 10.76
CA THR A 367 -7.92 3.26 10.46
C THR A 367 -6.62 3.36 9.70
N ILE A 368 -5.57 2.74 10.24
CA ILE A 368 -4.25 2.65 9.62
C ILE A 368 -3.74 1.22 9.70
N HIS A 369 -3.83 0.51 8.60
CA HIS A 369 -3.20 -0.80 8.47
C HIS A 369 -1.74 -0.69 8.00
N PRO A 370 -0.86 -1.64 8.34
CA PRO A 370 0.55 -1.61 7.92
C PRO A 370 0.74 -1.44 6.40
N TRP A 371 -0.06 -2.11 5.59
CA TRP A 371 0.03 -2.02 4.12
C TRP A 371 -0.33 -0.64 3.54
N TYR A 372 -1.03 0.23 4.27
CA TYR A 372 -1.29 1.62 3.80
C TYR A 372 0.00 2.43 3.72
N ILE A 373 0.99 2.13 4.58
CA ILE A 373 2.27 2.85 4.65
C ILE A 373 3.12 2.62 3.38
N ILE A 374 2.84 1.60 2.57
CA ILE A 374 3.48 1.35 1.27
C ILE A 374 3.48 2.61 0.39
N ASN A 375 2.39 3.38 0.42
CA ASN A 375 2.25 4.64 -0.32
C ASN A 375 3.27 5.70 0.11
N LEU A 376 3.51 5.81 1.40
CA LEU A 376 4.50 6.74 1.93
C LEU A 376 5.92 6.27 1.61
N VAL A 377 6.20 4.97 1.75
CA VAL A 377 7.52 4.40 1.49
C VAL A 377 7.94 4.61 0.04
N ILE A 378 7.05 4.34 -0.93
CA ILE A 378 7.40 4.53 -2.34
C ILE A 378 7.69 6.00 -2.67
N ILE A 379 6.93 6.95 -2.13
CA ILE A 379 7.17 8.38 -2.36
C ILE A 379 8.43 8.85 -1.59
N SER A 380 8.76 8.25 -0.45
CA SER A 380 9.97 8.56 0.31
C SER A 380 11.25 8.26 -0.46
N VAL A 381 11.25 7.23 -1.32
CA VAL A 381 12.37 6.90 -2.23
C VAL A 381 12.72 8.11 -3.13
N PHE A 382 11.72 8.88 -3.56
CA PHE A 382 11.93 10.06 -4.39
C PHE A 382 12.17 11.33 -3.58
N THR A 383 11.63 11.46 -2.39
CA THR A 383 11.75 12.68 -1.58
C THR A 383 12.96 12.65 -0.65
N GLY A 384 13.38 11.47 -0.23
CA GLY A 384 14.53 11.24 0.64
C GLY A 384 14.20 11.34 2.14
N TYR A 385 12.91 11.35 2.52
CA TYR A 385 12.50 11.30 3.91
C TYR A 385 12.58 9.87 4.46
N LEU A 386 13.08 9.72 5.69
CA LEU A 386 13.27 8.43 6.35
C LEU A 386 12.05 8.00 7.17
N TYR A 387 11.25 8.95 7.70
CA TYR A 387 10.13 8.63 8.59
C TYR A 387 9.13 7.61 8.00
N PRO A 388 8.83 7.56 6.68
CA PRO A 388 7.94 6.54 6.15
C PRO A 388 8.52 5.12 6.23
N ILE A 389 9.84 5.01 6.09
CA ILE A 389 10.54 3.72 6.21
C ILE A 389 10.52 3.24 7.66
N ILE A 390 10.72 4.15 8.62
CA ILE A 390 10.58 3.83 10.03
C ILE A 390 9.13 3.47 10.36
N TRP A 391 8.17 4.22 9.82
CA TRP A 391 6.74 3.93 10.01
C TRP A 391 6.37 2.56 9.44
N SER A 392 6.96 2.11 8.33
CA SER A 392 6.74 0.76 7.81
C SER A 392 7.18 -0.35 8.78
N PHE A 393 8.14 -0.10 9.67
CA PHE A 393 8.49 -1.03 10.75
C PHE A 393 7.56 -0.85 11.95
N THR A 394 7.37 0.38 12.41
CA THR A 394 6.62 0.63 13.65
C THR A 394 5.12 0.34 13.48
N SER A 395 4.55 0.47 12.27
CA SER A 395 3.16 0.08 12.01
C SER A 395 2.86 -1.40 12.27
N LEU A 396 3.88 -2.26 12.23
CA LEU A 396 3.75 -3.68 12.57
C LEU A 396 3.43 -3.91 14.05
N LEU A 397 3.65 -2.91 14.92
CA LEU A 397 3.23 -2.96 16.33
C LEU A 397 1.70 -3.10 16.46
N SER A 398 0.94 -2.64 15.48
CA SER A 398 -0.51 -2.80 15.42
C SER A 398 -0.98 -4.26 15.38
N TYR A 399 -0.14 -5.20 14.96
CA TYR A 399 -0.46 -6.63 15.03
C TYR A 399 -0.61 -7.16 16.45
N SER A 400 -0.14 -6.43 17.47
CA SER A 400 -0.42 -6.75 18.89
C SER A 400 -1.91 -6.77 19.24
N ALA A 401 -2.75 -6.16 18.41
CA ALA A 401 -4.20 -6.17 18.58
C ALA A 401 -4.83 -7.56 18.36
N TYR A 402 -4.17 -8.43 17.62
CA TYR A 402 -4.68 -9.78 17.34
C TYR A 402 -4.17 -10.76 18.39
N LYS A 403 -5.04 -11.15 19.30
CA LYS A 403 -4.75 -12.09 20.40
C LYS A 403 -5.58 -13.36 20.25
N ASN A 404 -5.12 -14.47 20.81
CA ASN A 404 -5.92 -15.70 20.87
C ASN A 404 -7.25 -15.52 21.65
N SER A 405 -7.30 -14.54 22.56
CA SER A 405 -8.49 -14.16 23.32
C SER A 405 -9.46 -13.25 22.54
N GLY A 406 -9.11 -12.79 21.34
CA GLY A 406 -9.88 -11.87 20.54
C GLY A 406 -9.09 -10.65 20.09
N PHE A 407 -9.81 -9.68 19.52
CA PHE A 407 -9.23 -8.42 19.03
C PHE A 407 -9.24 -7.37 20.16
N GLU A 408 -8.07 -6.89 20.54
CA GLU A 408 -7.92 -5.81 21.53
C GLU A 408 -6.62 -5.04 21.27
N GLU A 409 -6.72 -3.77 20.98
CA GLU A 409 -5.56 -2.92 20.70
C GLU A 409 -4.78 -2.58 21.99
N GLU A 410 -3.45 -2.47 21.86
CA GLU A 410 -2.52 -2.09 22.92
C GLU A 410 -2.17 -0.60 22.84
N PRO A 411 -2.81 0.30 23.63
CA PRO A 411 -2.64 1.74 23.51
C PRO A 411 -1.19 2.21 23.68
N LEU A 412 -0.41 1.49 24.52
CA LEU A 412 1.00 1.81 24.73
C LEU A 412 1.84 1.57 23.47
N LEU A 413 1.61 0.49 22.75
CA LEU A 413 2.34 0.17 21.52
C LEU A 413 1.96 1.16 20.39
N ILE A 414 0.70 1.55 20.30
CA ILE A 414 0.23 2.60 19.39
C ILE A 414 0.92 3.94 19.71
N LEU A 415 0.99 4.30 20.99
CA LEU A 415 1.68 5.52 21.41
C LEU A 415 3.17 5.47 21.04
N ILE A 416 3.86 4.35 21.26
CA ILE A 416 5.27 4.17 20.89
C ILE A 416 5.46 4.32 19.39
N GLU A 417 4.61 3.67 18.56
CA GLU A 417 4.64 3.81 17.11
C GLU A 417 4.64 5.27 16.69
N TYR A 418 3.59 6.00 17.07
CA TYR A 418 3.41 7.37 16.61
C TYR A 418 4.40 8.35 17.21
N LEU A 419 4.85 8.14 18.44
CA LEU A 419 5.90 8.95 19.06
C LEU A 419 7.21 8.86 18.26
N ILE A 420 7.63 7.65 17.89
CA ILE A 420 8.82 7.45 17.06
C ILE A 420 8.65 8.14 15.70
N VAL A 421 7.52 7.93 15.04
CA VAL A 421 7.23 8.53 13.73
C VAL A 421 7.23 10.05 13.79
N PHE A 422 6.56 10.66 14.77
CA PHE A 422 6.49 12.11 14.91
C PHE A 422 7.86 12.74 15.26
N VAL A 423 8.64 12.11 16.13
CA VAL A 423 9.99 12.60 16.47
C VAL A 423 10.87 12.67 15.22
N ILE A 424 10.88 11.61 14.40
CA ILE A 424 11.69 11.58 13.18
C ILE A 424 11.14 12.56 12.15
N LEU A 425 9.83 12.61 11.95
CA LEU A 425 9.16 13.53 11.04
C LEU A 425 9.50 14.99 11.39
N ILE A 426 9.33 15.39 12.65
CA ILE A 426 9.64 16.75 13.11
C ILE A 426 11.12 17.07 12.92
N TYR A 427 12.00 16.13 13.23
CA TYR A 427 13.46 16.30 13.03
C TYR A 427 13.79 16.55 11.55
N GLU A 428 13.23 15.74 10.63
CA GLU A 428 13.49 15.85 9.19
C GLU A 428 12.91 17.13 8.57
N PHE A 429 11.73 17.57 9.05
CA PHE A 429 11.15 18.83 8.58
C PHE A 429 11.95 20.05 9.06
N LYS A 430 12.54 20.02 10.28
CA LYS A 430 13.36 21.11 10.80
C LYS A 430 14.75 21.15 10.17
N LYS A 431 15.35 20.01 9.87
CA LYS A 431 16.75 19.97 9.39
C LYS A 431 16.85 19.63 7.89
N LYS A 432 16.80 18.37 7.51
CA LYS A 432 16.88 17.89 6.11
C LYS A 432 16.48 16.42 6.07
N PRO A 433 15.97 15.91 4.92
CA PRO A 433 15.68 14.49 4.75
C PRO A 433 16.89 13.60 5.00
N LEU A 434 16.77 12.65 5.94
CA LEU A 434 17.88 11.83 6.45
C LEU A 434 18.33 10.75 5.46
N LEU A 435 17.41 10.21 4.65
CA LEU A 435 17.71 9.13 3.72
C LEU A 435 18.81 9.49 2.73
N LYS A 436 18.92 10.78 2.37
CA LYS A 436 19.99 11.30 1.50
C LYS A 436 21.38 11.22 2.11
N HIS A 437 21.47 11.22 3.44
CA HIS A 437 22.75 11.18 4.16
C HIS A 437 23.22 9.75 4.43
N ILE A 438 22.30 8.78 4.49
CA ILE A 438 22.62 7.37 4.69
C ILE A 438 23.33 6.79 3.45
N HIS A 439 22.96 7.24 2.26
CA HIS A 439 23.67 6.95 1.01
C HIS A 439 24.64 8.07 0.64
N LYS A 440 25.77 8.18 1.33
CA LYS A 440 26.95 8.90 0.82
C LYS A 440 27.60 8.08 -0.30
N ILE A 441 26.91 7.91 -1.41
CA ILE A 441 27.51 7.32 -2.60
C ILE A 441 28.07 8.45 -3.44
N ASN A 442 29.37 8.40 -3.68
CA ASN A 442 30.09 9.29 -4.57
C ASN A 442 29.47 9.31 -5.97
N PHE A 443 28.73 10.36 -6.30
CA PHE A 443 28.16 10.60 -7.63
C PHE A 443 29.21 10.72 -8.75
N ARG A 444 30.52 10.61 -8.44
CA ARG A 444 31.61 10.79 -9.42
C ARG A 444 31.67 9.72 -10.50
N ASN A 445 31.01 8.57 -10.35
CA ASN A 445 31.15 7.44 -11.28
C ASN A 445 29.93 7.19 -12.20
N PHE A 446 28.86 7.98 -12.12
CA PHE A 446 27.75 7.89 -13.04
C PHE A 446 27.76 9.06 -14.04
N LYS A 447 28.66 8.99 -15.02
CA LYS A 447 28.48 9.74 -16.26
C LYS A 447 27.26 9.12 -16.99
N SER A 448 26.18 9.90 -17.12
CA SER A 448 25.10 9.58 -18.03
C SER A 448 25.67 9.34 -19.43
N PRO A 449 25.33 8.26 -20.14
CA PRO A 449 25.64 8.18 -21.57
C PRO A 449 24.96 9.35 -22.28
N PRO A 450 25.62 10.01 -23.26
CA PRO A 450 24.98 11.06 -24.03
C PRO A 450 23.85 10.44 -24.83
N PHE A 451 22.63 10.90 -24.59
CA PHE A 451 21.54 10.64 -25.50
C PHE A 451 21.81 11.45 -26.76
N SER A 452 22.23 10.79 -27.83
CA SER A 452 22.18 11.31 -29.19
C SER A 452 20.72 11.59 -29.56
N SER A 453 20.51 12.82 -30.00
CA SER A 453 19.33 13.45 -30.63
C SER A 453 18.29 12.53 -31.24
#